data_9d9657da4a9bed45e962f21970fef7c3
#
_entry.id   9d9657da4a9bed45e962f21970fef7c3
#
_cell.length_a   1.000
_cell.length_b   1.000
_cell.length_c   1.000
_cell.angle_alpha   90.00
_cell.angle_beta   90.00
_cell.angle_gamma   90.00
#
_symmetry.space_group_name_H-M   'P 1'
#
loop_
_entity.id
_entity.type
_entity.pdbx_description
1 polymer ?
#
loop_
_entity_poly.entity_id
_entity_poly.type
_entity_poly.pdbx_seq_one_letter_code
_entity_poly.pdbx_strand_id
1 'polypeptide(L)'
;MLRAISLHKKYRSKVVVENVSLEVKRGEVVGLLGPNGAGKTTTFYMIVGITKCTSGSLLMDNVDITKLPIHKRARLGISYLPQEASIFRKLNVEQNILAVLELSGSRNKRERLDELLNDLNISHLRKSPAVALSGGERRRVEIARALASSPSFILLDEPFAGVDPIAVIDVKKIVKFLATKKIGVVITDHNVRETLDVCDKAYIINQGTLLASGDTHTIVGDEKVRKVYLGEQFKL
;
A
#
# COMPACT_ATOMS: atom_id res chain seq x y z
N MET A 1 -11.99 -9.04 3.58
CA MET A 1 -12.09 -8.33 2.29
C MET A 1 -12.25 -6.85 2.51
N LEU A 2 -11.49 -6.00 1.82
CA LEU A 2 -11.62 -4.55 1.82
C LEU A 2 -12.32 -4.12 0.53
N ARG A 3 -13.40 -3.35 0.63
CA ARG A 3 -14.18 -2.87 -0.53
C ARG A 3 -14.38 -1.36 -0.46
N ALA A 4 -14.12 -0.72 -1.58
CA ALA A 4 -14.53 0.65 -1.85
C ALA A 4 -15.69 0.59 -2.86
N ILE A 5 -16.78 1.26 -2.56
CA ILE A 5 -18.02 1.20 -3.35
C ILE A 5 -18.41 2.62 -3.75
N SER A 6 -18.39 2.89 -5.06
CA SER A 6 -18.82 4.14 -5.67
C SER A 6 -18.21 5.38 -4.99
N LEU A 7 -16.90 5.32 -4.70
CA LEU A 7 -16.21 6.43 -4.06
C LEU A 7 -16.29 7.69 -4.93
N HIS A 8 -16.67 8.79 -4.31
CA HIS A 8 -16.71 10.10 -4.93
C HIS A 8 -16.01 11.12 -4.06
N LYS A 9 -15.19 11.98 -4.70
CA LYS A 9 -14.51 13.07 -4.03
C LYS A 9 -14.55 14.34 -4.85
N LYS A 10 -15.08 15.39 -4.21
CA LYS A 10 -15.13 16.75 -4.75
C LYS A 10 -14.37 17.68 -3.81
N TYR A 11 -13.50 18.52 -4.37
CA TYR A 11 -12.84 19.61 -3.68
C TYR A 11 -13.38 20.94 -4.24
N ARG A 12 -14.12 21.69 -3.44
CA ARG A 12 -14.84 22.90 -3.88
C ARG A 12 -15.73 22.57 -5.11
N SER A 13 -15.41 23.09 -6.30
CA SER A 13 -16.12 22.83 -7.55
C SER A 13 -15.56 21.65 -8.36
N LYS A 14 -14.31 21.20 -8.09
CA LYS A 14 -13.62 20.19 -8.91
C LYS A 14 -13.90 18.79 -8.38
N VAL A 15 -14.48 17.92 -9.22
CA VAL A 15 -14.57 16.49 -9.00
C VAL A 15 -13.21 15.88 -9.32
N VAL A 16 -12.64 15.11 -8.38
CA VAL A 16 -11.32 14.46 -8.51
C VAL A 16 -11.45 12.95 -8.58
N VAL A 17 -12.47 12.38 -7.93
CA VAL A 17 -12.81 10.96 -8.00
C VAL A 17 -14.31 10.85 -8.19
N GLU A 18 -14.73 10.07 -9.17
CA GLU A 18 -16.13 9.89 -9.55
C GLU A 18 -16.45 8.41 -9.72
N ASN A 19 -17.29 7.90 -8.81
CA ASN A 19 -17.84 6.54 -8.85
C ASN A 19 -16.77 5.42 -8.96
N VAL A 20 -15.65 5.55 -8.23
CA VAL A 20 -14.61 4.53 -8.23
C VAL A 20 -14.95 3.41 -7.25
N SER A 21 -15.01 2.18 -7.75
CA SER A 21 -15.20 0.96 -6.95
C SER A 21 -14.02 0.03 -7.13
N LEU A 22 -13.54 -0.54 -6.02
CA LEU A 22 -12.50 -1.56 -6.03
C LEU A 22 -12.65 -2.51 -4.83
N GLU A 23 -12.06 -3.69 -4.96
CA GLU A 23 -12.02 -4.68 -3.88
C GLU A 23 -10.64 -5.31 -3.78
N VAL A 24 -10.28 -5.69 -2.56
CA VAL A 24 -9.02 -6.37 -2.24
C VAL A 24 -9.29 -7.50 -1.27
N LYS A 25 -8.83 -8.70 -1.62
CA LYS A 25 -8.90 -9.88 -0.74
C LYS A 25 -7.64 -9.98 0.12
N ARG A 26 -7.74 -10.74 1.22
CA ARG A 26 -6.53 -11.08 2.00
C ARG A 26 -5.62 -11.99 1.17
N GLY A 27 -4.34 -11.66 1.14
CA GLY A 27 -3.35 -12.38 0.34
C GLY A 27 -3.35 -12.01 -1.14
N GLU A 28 -4.09 -10.98 -1.55
CA GLU A 28 -4.13 -10.46 -2.91
C GLU A 28 -3.31 -9.17 -3.01
N VAL A 29 -2.56 -9.01 -4.09
CA VAL A 29 -1.83 -7.78 -4.43
C VAL A 29 -2.59 -7.04 -5.52
N VAL A 30 -3.02 -5.82 -5.21
CA VAL A 30 -3.83 -4.99 -6.10
C VAL A 30 -3.11 -3.69 -6.45
N GLY A 31 -2.95 -3.43 -7.73
CA GLY A 31 -2.43 -2.17 -8.25
C GLY A 31 -3.54 -1.12 -8.46
N LEU A 32 -3.32 0.10 -8.00
CA LEU A 32 -4.15 1.27 -8.29
C LEU A 32 -3.35 2.22 -9.17
N LEU A 33 -3.54 2.15 -10.48
CA LEU A 33 -2.67 2.75 -11.48
C LEU A 33 -3.41 3.79 -12.33
N GLY A 34 -2.68 4.54 -13.13
CA GLY A 34 -3.22 5.57 -14.03
C GLY A 34 -2.30 6.77 -14.17
N PRO A 35 -2.56 7.70 -15.07
CA PRO A 35 -1.73 8.88 -15.31
C PRO A 35 -1.70 9.83 -14.11
N ASN A 36 -0.76 10.80 -14.15
CA ASN A 36 -0.69 11.83 -13.13
C ASN A 36 -1.98 12.67 -13.10
N GLY A 37 -2.47 12.98 -11.90
CA GLY A 37 -3.73 13.70 -11.72
C GLY A 37 -5.00 12.87 -11.93
N ALA A 38 -4.91 11.56 -12.20
CA ALA A 38 -6.06 10.69 -12.44
C ALA A 38 -6.96 10.47 -11.20
N GLY A 39 -6.51 10.82 -9.99
CA GLY A 39 -7.27 10.60 -8.77
C GLY A 39 -6.78 9.42 -7.91
N LYS A 40 -5.68 8.74 -8.28
CA LYS A 40 -5.10 7.60 -7.55
C LYS A 40 -4.85 7.90 -6.08
N THR A 41 -4.01 8.89 -5.79
CA THR A 41 -3.64 9.29 -4.42
C THR A 41 -4.86 9.71 -3.61
N THR A 42 -5.83 10.41 -4.22
CA THR A 42 -7.08 10.78 -3.54
C THR A 42 -7.90 9.54 -3.17
N THR A 43 -8.06 8.59 -4.09
CA THR A 43 -8.74 7.32 -3.84
C THR A 43 -8.04 6.53 -2.74
N PHE A 44 -6.73 6.43 -2.81
CA PHE A 44 -5.89 5.78 -1.83
C PHE A 44 -6.04 6.42 -0.43
N TYR A 45 -5.98 7.75 -0.34
CA TYR A 45 -6.15 8.47 0.92
C TYR A 45 -7.57 8.37 1.49
N MET A 46 -8.60 8.21 0.63
CA MET A 46 -9.94 7.90 1.11
C MET A 46 -9.98 6.51 1.77
N ILE A 47 -9.30 5.51 1.19
CA ILE A 47 -9.24 4.15 1.75
C ILE A 47 -8.48 4.13 3.07
N VAL A 48 -7.35 4.82 3.15
CA VAL A 48 -6.54 4.95 4.40
C VAL A 48 -7.28 5.71 5.49
N GLY A 49 -8.13 6.68 5.12
CA GLY A 49 -8.85 7.56 6.06
C GLY A 49 -8.14 8.88 6.37
N ILE A 50 -7.18 9.27 5.52
CA ILE A 50 -6.55 10.61 5.52
C ILE A 50 -7.54 11.63 4.95
N THR A 51 -8.26 11.26 3.89
CA THR A 51 -9.25 12.11 3.23
C THR A 51 -10.65 11.48 3.37
N LYS A 52 -11.64 12.30 3.74
CA LYS A 52 -13.05 11.88 3.75
C LYS A 52 -13.59 11.84 2.32
N CYS A 53 -14.32 10.78 1.95
CA CYS A 53 -15.11 10.76 0.72
C CYS A 53 -16.29 11.74 0.82
N THR A 54 -16.71 12.30 -0.33
CA THR A 54 -17.92 13.13 -0.42
C THR A 54 -19.17 12.23 -0.42
N SER A 55 -19.11 11.10 -1.12
CA SER A 55 -20.11 10.03 -1.11
C SER A 55 -19.47 8.69 -1.44
N GLY A 56 -20.23 7.60 -1.41
CA GLY A 56 -19.75 6.23 -1.51
C GLY A 56 -19.48 5.62 -0.13
N SER A 57 -19.05 4.38 -0.11
CA SER A 57 -18.80 3.65 1.14
C SER A 57 -17.52 2.82 1.09
N LEU A 58 -16.96 2.56 2.27
CA LEU A 58 -15.80 1.72 2.50
C LEU A 58 -16.16 0.64 3.50
N LEU A 59 -16.00 -0.61 3.12
CA LEU A 59 -16.31 -1.78 3.95
C LEU A 59 -15.06 -2.61 4.18
N MET A 60 -14.83 -3.03 5.41
CA MET A 60 -13.83 -4.03 5.77
C MET A 60 -14.53 -5.21 6.46
N ASP A 61 -14.46 -6.40 5.85
CA ASP A 61 -15.15 -7.61 6.31
C ASP A 61 -16.64 -7.35 6.65
N ASN A 62 -17.32 -6.61 5.78
CA ASN A 62 -18.72 -6.13 5.90
C ASN A 62 -18.98 -5.07 6.99
N VAL A 63 -17.96 -4.64 7.72
CA VAL A 63 -18.07 -3.51 8.64
C VAL A 63 -17.87 -2.19 7.90
N ASP A 64 -18.79 -1.25 8.05
CA ASP A 64 -18.65 0.09 7.46
C ASP A 64 -17.59 0.90 8.19
N ILE A 65 -16.54 1.25 7.46
CA ILE A 65 -15.42 2.06 7.94
C ILE A 65 -15.38 3.45 7.31
N THR A 66 -16.40 3.83 6.53
CA THR A 66 -16.43 5.05 5.71
C THR A 66 -16.11 6.30 6.50
N LYS A 67 -16.70 6.44 7.69
CA LYS A 67 -16.54 7.62 8.56
C LYS A 67 -15.42 7.48 9.59
N LEU A 68 -14.75 6.32 9.64
CA LEU A 68 -13.70 6.08 10.63
C LEU A 68 -12.41 6.84 10.24
N PRO A 69 -11.78 7.54 11.19
CA PRO A 69 -10.48 8.18 10.97
C PRO A 69 -9.37 7.13 10.90
N ILE A 70 -8.21 7.52 10.33
CA ILE A 70 -7.06 6.65 10.10
C ILE A 70 -6.67 5.78 11.30
N HIS A 71 -6.60 6.36 12.52
CA HIS A 71 -6.19 5.60 13.71
C HIS A 71 -7.19 4.50 14.10
N LYS A 72 -8.49 4.66 13.84
CA LYS A 72 -9.50 3.62 14.04
C LYS A 72 -9.40 2.53 12.96
N ARG A 73 -9.14 2.93 11.70
CA ARG A 73 -8.89 1.95 10.62
C ARG A 73 -7.62 1.15 10.86
N ALA A 74 -6.57 1.79 11.39
CA ALA A 74 -5.34 1.10 11.79
C ALA A 74 -5.60 0.02 12.86
N ARG A 75 -6.43 0.30 13.87
CA ARG A 75 -6.84 -0.68 14.90
C ARG A 75 -7.67 -1.83 14.34
N LEU A 76 -8.38 -1.61 13.24
CA LEU A 76 -9.10 -2.66 12.51
C LEU A 76 -8.21 -3.48 11.61
N GLY A 77 -6.95 -3.10 11.41
CA GLY A 77 -5.97 -3.83 10.64
C GLY A 77 -5.71 -3.28 9.24
N ILE A 78 -5.89 -1.96 9.02
CA ILE A 78 -5.43 -1.28 7.80
C ILE A 78 -4.16 -0.50 8.12
N SER A 79 -3.03 -0.92 7.56
CA SER A 79 -1.75 -0.23 7.69
C SER A 79 -1.46 0.60 6.45
N TYR A 80 -0.75 1.71 6.62
CA TYR A 80 -0.35 2.63 5.56
C TYR A 80 1.14 2.88 5.61
N LEU A 81 1.79 2.69 4.49
CA LEU A 81 3.20 2.98 4.30
C LEU A 81 3.35 4.11 3.27
N PRO A 82 3.66 5.34 3.71
CA PRO A 82 3.80 6.50 2.83
C PRO A 82 5.03 6.39 1.92
N GLN A 83 5.04 7.21 0.86
CA GLN A 83 6.18 7.38 -0.01
C GLN A 83 7.39 7.93 0.75
N GLU A 84 7.17 8.95 1.58
CA GLU A 84 8.22 9.54 2.41
C GLU A 84 8.62 8.63 3.57
N ALA A 85 9.89 8.69 3.95
CA ALA A 85 10.43 7.90 5.05
C ALA A 85 9.70 8.20 6.37
N SER A 86 9.07 7.19 6.95
CA SER A 86 8.27 7.28 8.17
C SER A 86 9.00 6.79 9.43
N ILE A 87 10.28 6.40 9.29
CA ILE A 87 11.07 5.85 10.39
C ILE A 87 11.35 6.88 11.50
N PHE A 88 11.32 6.46 12.77
CA PHE A 88 11.74 7.31 13.90
C PHE A 88 13.26 7.44 13.92
N ARG A 89 13.78 8.52 13.38
CA ARG A 89 15.22 8.73 13.12
C ARG A 89 16.11 8.68 14.38
N LYS A 90 15.58 9.06 15.54
CA LYS A 90 16.31 9.07 16.82
C LYS A 90 16.35 7.71 17.52
N LEU A 91 15.62 6.73 17.00
CA LEU A 91 15.54 5.38 17.55
C LEU A 91 16.41 4.41 16.73
N ASN A 92 16.83 3.31 17.33
CA ASN A 92 17.40 2.19 16.60
C ASN A 92 16.33 1.31 15.98
N VAL A 93 16.70 0.28 15.22
CA VAL A 93 15.77 -0.64 14.52
C VAL A 93 14.82 -1.32 15.50
N GLU A 94 15.34 -1.92 16.57
CA GLU A 94 14.56 -2.58 17.61
C GLU A 94 13.54 -1.63 18.24
N GLN A 95 13.96 -0.45 18.64
CA GLN A 95 13.10 0.56 19.26
C GLN A 95 12.00 1.04 18.31
N ASN A 96 12.30 1.16 17.01
CA ASN A 96 11.32 1.50 15.99
C ASN A 96 10.17 0.49 15.92
N ILE A 97 10.47 -0.80 15.99
CA ILE A 97 9.47 -1.87 15.94
C ILE A 97 8.75 -2.00 17.28
N LEU A 98 9.50 -1.98 18.40
CA LEU A 98 8.93 -2.07 19.74
C LEU A 98 7.91 -0.96 20.03
N ALA A 99 8.15 0.27 19.58
CA ALA A 99 7.21 1.37 19.75
C ALA A 99 5.81 1.05 19.20
N VAL A 100 5.74 0.36 18.05
CA VAL A 100 4.45 -0.06 17.47
C VAL A 100 3.87 -1.27 18.20
N LEU A 101 4.70 -2.26 18.57
CA LEU A 101 4.25 -3.42 19.36
C LEU A 101 3.67 -3.02 20.73
N GLU A 102 4.19 -1.97 21.34
CA GLU A 102 3.67 -1.40 22.59
C GLU A 102 2.30 -0.75 22.38
N LEU A 103 2.16 0.07 21.34
CA LEU A 103 0.91 0.74 21.01
C LEU A 103 -0.20 -0.24 20.57
N SER A 104 0.17 -1.36 19.93
CA SER A 104 -0.77 -2.39 19.48
C SER A 104 -1.24 -3.33 20.61
N GLY A 105 -0.64 -3.24 21.80
CA GLY A 105 -0.99 -4.11 22.94
C GLY A 105 -0.55 -5.57 22.78
N SER A 106 0.44 -5.85 21.95
CA SER A 106 0.99 -7.20 21.75
C SER A 106 1.45 -7.80 23.07
N ARG A 107 1.02 -9.04 23.39
CA ARG A 107 1.41 -9.73 24.63
C ARG A 107 2.85 -10.22 24.59
N ASN A 108 3.30 -10.79 23.49
CA ASN A 108 4.63 -11.40 23.32
C ASN A 108 5.55 -10.48 22.49
N LYS A 109 5.79 -9.25 22.94
CA LYS A 109 6.50 -8.22 22.18
C LYS A 109 7.90 -8.64 21.74
N ARG A 110 8.67 -9.33 22.59
CA ARG A 110 10.04 -9.76 22.27
C ARG A 110 10.07 -10.82 21.19
N GLU A 111 9.27 -11.87 21.35
CA GLU A 111 9.12 -12.94 20.38
C GLU A 111 8.66 -12.39 19.02
N ARG A 112 7.63 -11.53 19.04
CA ARG A 112 7.13 -10.87 17.83
C ARG A 112 8.16 -9.95 17.17
N LEU A 113 8.97 -9.26 17.96
CA LEU A 113 10.10 -8.47 17.45
C LEU A 113 11.11 -9.37 16.72
N ASP A 114 11.51 -10.49 17.33
CA ASP A 114 12.48 -11.41 16.76
C ASP A 114 11.96 -12.03 15.44
N GLU A 115 10.69 -12.42 15.40
CA GLU A 115 10.02 -12.87 14.17
C GLU A 115 10.09 -11.81 13.06
N LEU A 116 9.70 -10.55 13.35
CA LEU A 116 9.70 -9.47 12.37
C LEU A 116 11.10 -9.14 11.85
N LEU A 117 12.10 -9.15 12.72
CA LEU A 117 13.50 -8.95 12.33
C LEU A 117 13.98 -10.06 11.39
N ASN A 118 13.62 -11.31 11.67
CA ASN A 118 13.97 -12.46 10.85
C ASN A 118 13.18 -12.46 9.53
N ASP A 119 11.88 -12.28 9.58
CA ASP A 119 10.97 -12.24 8.40
C ASP A 119 11.44 -11.22 7.35
N LEU A 120 11.97 -10.06 7.80
CA LEU A 120 12.45 -9.00 6.92
C LEU A 120 13.98 -9.04 6.70
N ASN A 121 14.68 -10.05 7.24
CA ASN A 121 16.13 -10.21 7.13
C ASN A 121 16.91 -8.96 7.61
N ILE A 122 16.53 -8.41 8.76
CA ILE A 122 17.14 -7.23 9.39
C ILE A 122 17.63 -7.49 10.81
N SER A 123 17.77 -8.75 11.23
CA SER A 123 18.23 -9.12 12.57
C SER A 123 19.63 -8.59 12.90
N HIS A 124 20.52 -8.54 11.91
CA HIS A 124 21.87 -7.99 12.03
C HIS A 124 21.88 -6.47 12.25
N LEU A 125 20.79 -5.78 11.92
CA LEU A 125 20.64 -4.32 12.09
C LEU A 125 19.96 -3.94 13.40
N ARG A 126 19.61 -4.91 14.25
CA ARG A 126 18.77 -4.73 15.46
C ARG A 126 19.13 -3.49 16.28
N LYS A 127 20.41 -3.25 16.52
CA LYS A 127 20.92 -2.13 17.32
C LYS A 127 21.39 -0.94 16.48
N SER A 128 21.32 -1.02 15.16
CA SER A 128 21.73 0.06 14.26
C SER A 128 20.86 1.28 14.42
N PRO A 129 21.40 2.50 14.52
CA PRO A 129 20.63 3.73 14.50
C PRO A 129 19.87 3.86 13.18
N ALA A 130 18.61 4.31 13.23
CA ALA A 130 17.78 4.44 12.03
C ALA A 130 18.36 5.39 10.97
N VAL A 131 19.15 6.38 11.39
CA VAL A 131 19.82 7.32 10.48
C VAL A 131 20.96 6.72 9.68
N ALA A 132 21.53 5.60 10.12
CA ALA A 132 22.65 4.91 9.46
C ALA A 132 22.19 3.89 8.41
N LEU A 133 20.88 3.64 8.29
CA LEU A 133 20.33 2.63 7.38
C LEU A 133 20.37 3.12 5.92
N SER A 134 20.75 2.22 5.02
CA SER A 134 20.53 2.40 3.58
C SER A 134 19.03 2.53 3.25
N GLY A 135 18.70 2.97 2.04
CA GLY A 135 17.31 3.10 1.60
C GLY A 135 16.52 1.79 1.68
N GLY A 136 17.10 0.68 1.21
CA GLY A 136 16.48 -0.64 1.26
C GLY A 136 16.32 -1.19 2.68
N GLU A 137 17.33 -1.06 3.54
CA GLU A 137 17.26 -1.45 4.95
C GLU A 137 16.18 -0.65 5.70
N ARG A 138 16.15 0.66 5.48
CA ARG A 138 15.12 1.54 6.04
C ARG A 138 13.72 1.10 5.64
N ARG A 139 13.51 0.79 4.34
CA ARG A 139 12.21 0.33 3.85
C ARG A 139 11.79 -0.99 4.51
N ARG A 140 12.70 -1.91 4.72
CA ARG A 140 12.43 -3.16 5.45
C ARG A 140 12.03 -2.90 6.90
N VAL A 141 12.68 -1.97 7.60
CA VAL A 141 12.32 -1.58 8.98
C VAL A 141 10.93 -0.91 9.01
N GLU A 142 10.60 -0.06 8.06
CA GLU A 142 9.28 0.57 7.95
C GLU A 142 8.17 -0.47 7.74
N ILE A 143 8.43 -1.48 6.91
CA ILE A 143 7.51 -2.60 6.70
C ILE A 143 7.39 -3.46 7.95
N ALA A 144 8.50 -3.76 8.65
CA ALA A 144 8.48 -4.45 9.94
C ALA A 144 7.60 -3.70 10.96
N ARG A 145 7.70 -2.37 11.02
CA ARG A 145 6.82 -1.53 11.85
C ARG A 145 5.36 -1.64 11.43
N ALA A 146 5.08 -1.61 10.14
CA ALA A 146 3.72 -1.79 9.63
C ALA A 146 3.14 -3.16 10.03
N LEU A 147 3.96 -4.22 9.95
CA LEU A 147 3.58 -5.58 10.34
C LEU A 147 3.42 -5.77 11.86
N ALA A 148 4.07 -4.93 12.67
CA ALA A 148 3.97 -4.98 14.13
C ALA A 148 2.54 -4.76 14.64
N SER A 149 1.69 -4.07 13.88
CA SER A 149 0.27 -3.91 14.19
C SER A 149 -0.61 -5.09 13.75
N SER A 150 -0.02 -6.16 13.19
CA SER A 150 -0.71 -7.34 12.65
C SER A 150 -1.83 -6.99 11.66
N PRO A 151 -1.52 -6.25 10.59
CA PRO A 151 -2.54 -5.75 9.68
C PRO A 151 -3.14 -6.87 8.82
N SER A 152 -4.41 -6.72 8.45
CA SER A 152 -5.07 -7.53 7.42
C SER A 152 -4.86 -6.97 6.01
N PHE A 153 -4.62 -5.65 5.93
CA PHE A 153 -4.37 -4.93 4.67
C PHE A 153 -3.25 -3.90 4.87
N ILE A 154 -2.35 -3.82 3.88
CA ILE A 154 -1.30 -2.81 3.82
C ILE A 154 -1.45 -2.01 2.53
N LEU A 155 -1.43 -0.69 2.65
CA LEU A 155 -1.45 0.23 1.53
C LEU A 155 -0.05 0.83 1.37
N LEU A 156 0.56 0.60 0.21
CA LEU A 156 1.91 1.04 -0.15
C LEU A 156 1.81 2.19 -1.16
N ASP A 157 2.23 3.38 -0.74
CA ASP A 157 2.22 4.58 -1.57
C ASP A 157 3.58 4.73 -2.26
N GLU A 158 3.61 4.57 -3.57
CA GLU A 158 4.78 4.65 -4.45
C GLU A 158 6.01 3.88 -3.92
N PRO A 159 5.90 2.56 -3.66
CA PRO A 159 6.99 1.79 -3.06
C PRO A 159 8.23 1.63 -3.94
N PHE A 160 8.11 1.85 -5.25
CA PHE A 160 9.20 1.76 -6.22
C PHE A 160 9.79 3.12 -6.61
N ALA A 161 9.22 4.24 -6.11
CA ALA A 161 9.66 5.57 -6.48
C ALA A 161 11.05 5.90 -5.92
N GLY A 162 11.95 6.34 -6.79
CA GLY A 162 13.30 6.76 -6.39
C GLY A 162 14.18 5.63 -5.83
N VAL A 163 13.82 4.38 -6.13
CA VAL A 163 14.54 3.17 -5.67
C VAL A 163 15.42 2.66 -6.80
N ASP A 164 16.65 2.25 -6.49
CA ASP A 164 17.54 1.63 -7.46
C ASP A 164 17.03 0.24 -7.91
N PRO A 165 17.45 -0.26 -9.11
CA PRO A 165 16.93 -1.51 -9.65
C PRO A 165 17.11 -2.75 -8.77
N ILE A 166 18.19 -2.81 -7.98
CA ILE A 166 18.44 -3.93 -7.06
C ILE A 166 17.44 -3.89 -5.90
N ALA A 167 17.23 -2.69 -5.35
CA ALA A 167 16.28 -2.52 -4.25
C ALA A 167 14.82 -2.69 -4.70
N VAL A 168 14.48 -2.42 -5.98
CA VAL A 168 13.16 -2.76 -6.55
C VAL A 168 12.88 -4.27 -6.45
N ILE A 169 13.87 -5.12 -6.77
CA ILE A 169 13.73 -6.58 -6.63
C ILE A 169 13.41 -6.96 -5.18
N ASP A 170 14.06 -6.32 -4.22
CA ASP A 170 13.81 -6.57 -2.80
C ASP A 170 12.41 -6.14 -2.37
N VAL A 171 11.93 -4.97 -2.82
CA VAL A 171 10.56 -4.52 -2.54
C VAL A 171 9.55 -5.50 -3.13
N LYS A 172 9.74 -5.99 -4.37
CA LYS A 172 8.89 -7.02 -4.98
C LYS A 172 8.83 -8.29 -4.14
N LYS A 173 9.98 -8.79 -3.66
CA LYS A 173 10.02 -9.96 -2.77
C LYS A 173 9.22 -9.73 -1.50
N ILE A 174 9.32 -8.55 -0.91
CA ILE A 174 8.57 -8.19 0.29
C ILE A 174 7.07 -8.14 0.00
N VAL A 175 6.63 -7.53 -1.11
CA VAL A 175 5.21 -7.50 -1.51
C VAL A 175 4.65 -8.92 -1.65
N LYS A 176 5.36 -9.80 -2.35
CA LYS A 176 4.98 -11.21 -2.49
C LYS A 176 4.95 -11.92 -1.12
N PHE A 177 5.94 -11.67 -0.27
CA PHE A 177 5.96 -12.21 1.10
C PHE A 177 4.74 -11.76 1.92
N LEU A 178 4.32 -10.49 1.84
CA LEU A 178 3.11 -10.01 2.52
C LEU A 178 1.87 -10.80 2.08
N ALA A 179 1.72 -11.08 0.79
CA ALA A 179 0.63 -11.89 0.27
C ALA A 179 0.65 -13.33 0.81
N THR A 180 1.83 -13.98 0.94
CA THR A 180 1.93 -15.31 1.56
C THR A 180 1.49 -15.30 3.03
N LYS A 181 1.69 -14.19 3.75
CA LYS A 181 1.20 -13.99 5.13
C LYS A 181 -0.31 -13.68 5.18
N LYS A 182 -1.05 -13.83 4.08
CA LYS A 182 -2.48 -13.55 3.96
C LYS A 182 -2.84 -12.07 4.21
N ILE A 183 -1.92 -11.16 3.96
CA ILE A 183 -2.14 -9.72 4.02
C ILE A 183 -2.53 -9.24 2.63
N GLY A 184 -3.66 -8.54 2.49
CA GLY A 184 -4.03 -7.89 1.25
C GLY A 184 -3.18 -6.63 1.05
N VAL A 185 -2.63 -6.46 -0.14
CA VAL A 185 -1.73 -5.33 -0.44
C VAL A 185 -2.36 -4.46 -1.52
N VAL A 186 -2.39 -3.15 -1.29
CA VAL A 186 -2.74 -2.17 -2.33
C VAL A 186 -1.50 -1.34 -2.64
N ILE A 187 -1.17 -1.22 -3.91
CA ILE A 187 -0.01 -0.46 -4.38
C ILE A 187 -0.49 0.64 -5.31
N THR A 188 -0.03 1.87 -5.09
CA THR A 188 -0.06 2.93 -6.10
C THR A 188 1.37 3.32 -6.45
N ASP A 189 1.68 3.38 -7.73
CA ASP A 189 3.01 3.77 -8.20
C ASP A 189 2.93 4.35 -9.62
N HIS A 190 3.92 5.11 -9.99
CA HIS A 190 4.11 5.59 -11.35
C HIS A 190 4.98 4.63 -12.19
N ASN A 191 5.71 3.71 -11.55
CA ASN A 191 6.44 2.65 -12.21
C ASN A 191 5.52 1.46 -12.52
N VAL A 192 4.83 1.59 -13.65
CA VAL A 192 3.75 0.68 -14.06
C VAL A 192 4.23 -0.75 -14.24
N ARG A 193 5.39 -0.93 -14.89
CA ARG A 193 5.94 -2.27 -15.17
C ARG A 193 6.21 -3.03 -13.87
N GLU A 194 6.91 -2.39 -12.93
CA GLU A 194 7.26 -3.01 -11.66
C GLU A 194 6.05 -3.33 -10.81
N THR A 195 5.02 -2.47 -10.89
CA THR A 195 3.77 -2.67 -10.17
C THR A 195 2.95 -3.81 -10.77
N LEU A 196 2.76 -3.85 -12.08
CA LEU A 196 2.01 -4.91 -12.75
C LEU A 196 2.66 -6.29 -12.57
N ASP A 197 4.00 -6.36 -12.53
CA ASP A 197 4.75 -7.62 -12.33
C ASP A 197 4.48 -8.28 -10.96
N VAL A 198 4.05 -7.51 -9.96
CA VAL A 198 3.77 -8.06 -8.61
C VAL A 198 2.29 -8.16 -8.29
N CYS A 199 1.42 -7.55 -9.09
CA CYS A 199 -0.02 -7.51 -8.83
C CYS A 199 -0.75 -8.74 -9.39
N ASP A 200 -1.71 -9.25 -8.62
CA ASP A 200 -2.68 -10.23 -9.09
C ASP A 200 -3.79 -9.55 -9.91
N LYS A 201 -4.12 -8.31 -9.55
CA LYS A 201 -5.17 -7.51 -10.17
C LYS A 201 -4.78 -6.03 -10.18
N ALA A 202 -5.23 -5.29 -11.19
CA ALA A 202 -5.05 -3.85 -11.22
C ALA A 202 -6.35 -3.11 -11.58
N TYR A 203 -6.46 -1.90 -11.06
CA TYR A 203 -7.50 -0.91 -11.38
C TYR A 203 -6.83 0.30 -12.00
N ILE A 204 -7.25 0.65 -13.21
CA ILE A 204 -6.71 1.80 -13.93
C ILE A 204 -7.70 2.96 -13.79
N ILE A 205 -7.25 4.03 -13.12
CA ILE A 205 -8.02 5.26 -12.99
C ILE A 205 -7.55 6.28 -14.03
N ASN A 206 -8.50 6.91 -14.69
CA ASN A 206 -8.26 8.02 -15.60
C ASN A 206 -9.31 9.11 -15.36
N GLN A 207 -8.87 10.36 -15.22
CA GLN A 207 -9.77 11.53 -15.03
C GLN A 207 -10.82 11.33 -13.92
N GLY A 208 -10.42 10.69 -12.83
CA GLY A 208 -11.28 10.45 -11.67
C GLY A 208 -12.20 9.24 -11.76
N THR A 209 -12.25 8.55 -12.89
CA THR A 209 -13.13 7.39 -13.14
C THR A 209 -12.33 6.11 -13.33
N LEU A 210 -12.94 4.96 -13.13
CA LEU A 210 -12.34 3.67 -13.43
C LEU A 210 -12.38 3.43 -14.94
N LEU A 211 -11.19 3.35 -15.57
CA LEU A 211 -11.04 3.07 -17.01
C LEU A 211 -11.12 1.56 -17.30
N ALA A 212 -10.39 0.76 -16.51
CA ALA A 212 -10.34 -0.70 -16.66
C ALA A 212 -9.99 -1.36 -15.33
N SER A 213 -10.35 -2.63 -15.18
CA SER A 213 -9.90 -3.48 -14.06
C SER A 213 -9.83 -4.93 -14.51
N GLY A 214 -8.86 -5.67 -14.00
CA GLY A 214 -8.64 -7.07 -14.32
C GLY A 214 -7.29 -7.56 -13.83
N ASP A 215 -6.95 -8.78 -14.19
CA ASP A 215 -5.59 -9.29 -14.04
C ASP A 215 -4.61 -8.53 -14.96
N THR A 216 -3.33 -8.78 -14.76
CA THR A 216 -2.26 -8.09 -15.50
C THR A 216 -2.38 -8.30 -17.01
N HIS A 217 -2.75 -9.50 -17.48
CA HIS A 217 -2.90 -9.78 -18.92
C HIS A 217 -4.04 -8.99 -19.53
N THR A 218 -5.19 -8.95 -18.87
CA THR A 218 -6.36 -8.14 -19.25
C THR A 218 -5.99 -6.67 -19.38
N ILE A 219 -5.28 -6.12 -18.37
CA ILE A 219 -4.89 -4.70 -18.36
C ILE A 219 -3.91 -4.37 -19.48
N VAL A 220 -2.91 -5.21 -19.72
CA VAL A 220 -1.90 -4.99 -20.77
C VAL A 220 -2.49 -5.18 -22.17
N GLY A 221 -3.49 -6.05 -22.31
CA GLY A 221 -4.21 -6.28 -23.57
C GLY A 221 -5.27 -5.23 -23.92
N ASP A 222 -5.70 -4.41 -22.96
CA ASP A 222 -6.77 -3.42 -23.17
C ASP A 222 -6.28 -2.24 -24.04
N GLU A 223 -6.91 -2.07 -25.20
CA GLU A 223 -6.54 -1.01 -26.17
C GLU A 223 -6.71 0.40 -25.58
N LYS A 224 -7.75 0.63 -24.76
CA LYS A 224 -8.00 1.94 -24.14
C LYS A 224 -6.92 2.26 -23.12
N VAL A 225 -6.53 1.27 -22.31
CA VAL A 225 -5.45 1.41 -21.32
C VAL A 225 -4.12 1.68 -22.03
N ARG A 226 -3.81 0.95 -23.11
CA ARG A 226 -2.59 1.18 -23.90
C ARG A 226 -2.57 2.59 -24.48
N LYS A 227 -3.65 3.04 -25.09
CA LYS A 227 -3.75 4.36 -25.73
C LYS A 227 -3.62 5.51 -24.71
N VAL A 228 -4.19 5.37 -23.52
CA VAL A 228 -4.30 6.46 -22.53
C VAL A 228 -3.15 6.47 -21.54
N TYR A 229 -2.56 5.30 -21.24
CA TYR A 229 -1.65 5.17 -20.10
C TYR A 229 -0.37 4.38 -20.37
N LEU A 230 -0.45 3.18 -20.95
CA LEU A 230 0.73 2.32 -21.09
C LEU A 230 1.62 2.69 -22.30
N GLY A 231 1.01 3.20 -23.37
CA GLY A 231 1.64 3.34 -24.68
C GLY A 231 1.54 2.06 -25.53
N GLU A 232 1.52 2.22 -26.84
CA GLU A 232 1.28 1.11 -27.79
C GLU A 232 2.37 0.02 -27.75
N GLN A 233 3.62 0.41 -27.44
CA GLN A 233 4.77 -0.49 -27.40
C GLN A 233 5.04 -1.13 -26.04
N PHE A 234 4.16 -0.91 -25.05
CA PHE A 234 4.35 -1.46 -23.71
C PHE A 234 4.37 -3.00 -23.73
N LYS A 235 5.41 -3.58 -23.10
CA LYS A 235 5.56 -5.02 -22.84
C LYS A 235 5.95 -5.20 -21.37
N LEU A 236 5.41 -6.20 -20.71
CA LEU A 236 5.84 -6.65 -19.39
C LEU A 236 7.17 -7.37 -19.43
#